data_8222229ed35fc32881193544c7980adb
#
_entry.id   8222229ed35fc32881193544c7980adb
#
_cell.length_a   1.000
_cell.length_b   1.000
_cell.length_c   1.000
_cell.angle_alpha   90.00
_cell.angle_beta   90.00
_cell.angle_gamma   90.00
#
_symmetry.space_group_name_H-M   'P 1'
#
loop_
_entity.id
_entity.type
_entity.pdbx_description
1 polymer ?
#
loop_
_entity_poly.entity_id
_entity_poly.type
_entity_poly.pdbx_seq_one_letter_code
_entity_poly.pdbx_strand_id
1 'polypeptide(L)'
;YISYSSGKVKHNLEEVKATITDEPYYEILDDSNWDVWKEKYVNLSVSKGEWDLMVDDKGDNIYEFNLFTPKFCKDAIALAESKNKWTQDRHEFYPTNDVLLPELGLNDIYNKVLDEIVRPLSIHLWKLEGKSWDAFSNENFMAIYTTDRQSHLSLHHDRSHLTLVIK
;
A
#
# COMPACT_ATOMS: atom_id res chain seq x y z
N TYR A 1 -1.18 -5.27 -0.70
CA TYR A 1 -2.56 -5.07 -0.27
C TYR A 1 -2.62 -3.96 0.78
N ILE A 2 -3.48 -2.96 0.61
CA ILE A 2 -3.96 -2.10 1.68
C ILE A 2 -5.42 -2.49 1.89
N SER A 3 -5.78 -3.11 3.02
CA SER A 3 -7.17 -3.47 3.32
C SER A 3 -7.79 -2.48 4.32
N TYR A 4 -9.00 -2.03 4.05
CA TYR A 4 -9.75 -1.08 4.88
C TYR A 4 -11.17 -1.57 5.14
N SER A 5 -11.67 -1.44 6.38
CA SER A 5 -13.07 -1.68 6.73
C SER A 5 -13.75 -0.35 7.06
N SER A 6 -14.66 0.12 6.21
CA SER A 6 -15.37 1.39 6.44
C SER A 6 -16.53 1.25 7.41
N GLY A 7 -16.47 1.95 8.54
CA GLY A 7 -17.67 2.36 9.27
C GLY A 7 -18.38 3.49 8.47
N LYS A 8 -19.70 3.43 8.36
CA LYS A 8 -20.55 4.33 7.55
C LYS A 8 -20.19 5.80 7.74
N VAL A 9 -19.58 6.42 6.72
CA VAL A 9 -19.57 7.88 6.57
C VAL A 9 -20.47 8.21 5.37
N LYS A 10 -21.65 8.78 5.64
CA LYS A 10 -22.49 9.36 4.59
C LYS A 10 -21.91 10.73 4.20
N HIS A 11 -21.22 10.81 3.09
CA HIS A 11 -20.87 12.09 2.48
C HIS A 11 -21.92 12.52 1.46
N ASN A 12 -22.33 13.77 1.57
CA ASN A 12 -23.29 14.42 0.69
C ASN A 12 -22.59 14.74 -0.64
N LEU A 13 -23.05 14.16 -1.73
CA LEU A 13 -22.39 14.13 -3.05
C LEU A 13 -22.41 15.47 -3.82
N GLU A 14 -23.06 16.51 -3.30
CA GLU A 14 -23.26 17.77 -4.04
C GLU A 14 -22.22 18.87 -3.76
N GLU A 15 -21.37 18.74 -2.73
CA GLU A 15 -20.33 19.75 -2.41
C GLU A 15 -18.94 19.48 -3.01
N VAL A 16 -18.75 18.40 -3.76
CA VAL A 16 -17.40 17.91 -4.16
C VAL A 16 -16.91 18.51 -5.49
N LYS A 17 -17.57 19.51 -6.07
CA LYS A 17 -17.19 20.05 -7.39
C LYS A 17 -16.28 21.29 -7.40
N ALA A 18 -15.80 21.76 -6.26
CA ALA A 18 -14.87 22.89 -6.22
C ALA A 18 -13.62 22.54 -5.43
N THR A 19 -12.48 22.60 -6.06
CA THR A 19 -11.10 22.60 -5.53
C THR A 19 -10.53 21.24 -5.08
N ILE A 20 -10.29 20.36 -6.03
CA ILE A 20 -9.68 19.04 -5.80
C ILE A 20 -8.15 19.11 -5.50
N THR A 21 -7.49 20.24 -5.64
CA THR A 21 -6.03 20.39 -5.50
C THR A 21 -5.52 20.77 -4.12
N ASP A 22 -6.38 21.23 -3.22
CA ASP A 22 -5.99 21.72 -1.88
C ASP A 22 -6.29 20.75 -0.73
N GLU A 23 -6.79 19.56 -1.03
CA GLU A 23 -7.05 18.56 0.02
C GLU A 23 -5.74 17.98 0.55
N PRO A 24 -5.54 17.93 1.88
CA PRO A 24 -4.26 17.55 2.50
C PRO A 24 -3.73 16.17 2.09
N TYR A 25 -4.61 15.25 1.68
CA TYR A 25 -4.19 13.91 1.24
C TYR A 25 -3.50 13.88 -0.14
N TYR A 26 -3.62 14.92 -0.97
CA TYR A 26 -2.85 14.99 -2.22
C TYR A 26 -1.35 15.19 -2.01
N GLU A 27 -0.92 15.64 -0.83
CA GLU A 27 0.49 15.72 -0.48
C GLU A 27 1.22 14.36 -0.58
N ILE A 28 0.49 13.25 -0.49
CA ILE A 28 1.06 11.91 -0.67
C ILE A 28 1.62 11.69 -2.08
N LEU A 29 1.15 12.47 -3.06
CA LEU A 29 1.60 12.42 -4.46
C LEU A 29 2.77 13.37 -4.75
N ASP A 30 3.16 14.23 -3.80
CA ASP A 30 4.28 15.17 -3.98
C ASP A 30 5.57 14.57 -3.40
N ASP A 31 6.34 13.91 -4.26
CA ASP A 31 7.65 13.35 -3.95
C ASP A 31 8.81 14.22 -4.45
N SER A 32 8.56 15.49 -4.73
CA SER A 32 9.56 16.47 -5.19
C SER A 32 10.74 16.63 -4.23
N ASN A 33 10.48 16.44 -2.93
CA ASN A 33 11.51 16.27 -1.89
C ASN A 33 11.33 14.90 -1.22
N TRP A 34 12.03 13.90 -1.75
CA TRP A 34 11.89 12.51 -1.34
C TRP A 34 12.23 12.25 0.14
N ASP A 35 13.23 12.96 0.68
CA ASP A 35 13.61 12.78 2.09
C ASP A 35 12.52 13.34 3.03
N VAL A 36 11.94 14.49 2.71
CA VAL A 36 10.80 15.04 3.45
C VAL A 36 9.57 14.14 3.32
N TRP A 37 9.34 13.57 2.14
CA TRP A 37 8.26 12.60 1.93
C TRP A 37 8.45 11.37 2.83
N LYS A 38 9.67 10.78 2.85
CA LYS A 38 9.98 9.62 3.71
C LYS A 38 9.79 9.94 5.20
N GLU A 39 10.28 11.09 5.67
CA GLU A 39 10.08 11.51 7.07
C GLU A 39 8.60 11.59 7.46
N LYS A 40 7.74 11.99 6.53
CA LYS A 40 6.31 12.16 6.76
C LYS A 40 5.54 10.85 6.72
N TYR A 41 5.88 9.97 5.79
CA TYR A 41 5.07 8.82 5.41
C TYR A 41 5.66 7.46 5.74
N VAL A 42 6.97 7.35 5.93
CA VAL A 42 7.65 6.10 6.27
C VAL A 42 8.03 6.11 7.75
N ASN A 43 7.92 4.94 8.39
CA ASN A 43 8.39 4.80 9.77
C ASN A 43 9.90 5.05 9.85
N LEU A 44 10.31 5.92 10.76
CA LEU A 44 11.69 6.39 10.88
C LEU A 44 12.69 5.25 11.13
N SER A 45 12.33 4.26 11.94
CA SER A 45 13.19 3.12 12.24
C SER A 45 13.41 2.23 11.02
N VAL A 46 12.38 2.06 10.17
CA VAL A 46 12.51 1.34 8.90
C VAL A 46 13.44 2.06 7.95
N SER A 47 13.25 3.37 7.80
CA SER A 47 14.06 4.18 6.90
C SER A 47 15.54 4.26 7.32
N LYS A 48 15.84 4.06 8.61
CA LYS A 48 17.21 4.00 9.15
C LYS A 48 17.86 2.62 9.08
N GLY A 49 17.13 1.60 8.62
CA GLY A 49 17.65 0.23 8.57
C GLY A 49 17.78 -0.47 9.93
N GLU A 50 17.06 -0.02 10.95
CA GLU A 50 17.02 -0.62 12.29
C GLU A 50 16.15 -1.89 12.33
N TRP A 51 16.28 -2.76 11.32
CA TRP A 51 15.33 -3.83 11.02
C TRP A 51 15.25 -4.90 12.10
N ASP A 52 16.36 -5.29 12.68
CA ASP A 52 16.40 -6.32 13.72
C ASP A 52 15.65 -5.92 15.00
N LEU A 53 15.41 -4.62 15.21
CA LEU A 53 14.69 -4.09 16.38
C LEU A 53 13.18 -3.99 16.15
N MET A 54 12.72 -4.03 14.91
CA MET A 54 11.35 -3.67 14.58
C MET A 54 10.59 -4.70 13.76
N VAL A 55 11.27 -5.70 13.22
CA VAL A 55 10.64 -6.81 12.51
C VAL A 55 10.30 -7.91 13.48
N ASP A 56 9.03 -8.28 13.51
CA ASP A 56 8.51 -9.40 14.30
C ASP A 56 8.42 -10.64 13.38
N ASP A 57 9.23 -11.66 13.68
CA ASP A 57 9.20 -12.94 12.99
C ASP A 57 8.03 -13.79 13.51
N LYS A 58 7.03 -14.01 12.67
CA LYS A 58 5.85 -14.82 12.99
C LYS A 58 6.04 -16.32 12.68
N GLY A 59 7.20 -16.71 12.19
CA GLY A 59 7.47 -18.06 11.68
C GLY A 59 7.00 -18.25 10.23
N ASP A 60 7.32 -19.40 9.66
CA ASP A 60 6.91 -19.80 8.30
C ASP A 60 7.23 -18.76 7.20
N ASN A 61 8.32 -18.00 7.36
CA ASN A 61 8.72 -16.90 6.48
C ASN A 61 7.71 -15.72 6.45
N ILE A 62 6.98 -15.51 7.52
CA ILE A 62 6.05 -14.39 7.70
C ILE A 62 6.68 -13.39 8.67
N TYR A 63 6.80 -12.15 8.23
CA TYR A 63 7.37 -11.05 9.00
C TYR A 63 6.38 -9.89 9.09
N GLU A 64 6.30 -9.27 10.26
CA GLU A 64 5.43 -8.12 10.51
C GLU A 64 6.25 -6.92 10.97
N PHE A 65 5.98 -5.75 10.41
CA PHE A 65 6.64 -4.50 10.78
C PHE A 65 5.83 -3.27 10.37
N ASN A 66 6.09 -2.15 11.04
CA ASN A 66 5.44 -0.89 10.74
C ASN A 66 6.19 -0.16 9.61
N LEU A 67 5.80 -0.36 8.35
CA LEU A 67 6.43 0.29 7.20
C LEU A 67 6.05 1.76 7.11
N PHE A 68 4.76 2.06 7.16
CA PHE A 68 4.24 3.39 6.96
C PHE A 68 3.71 4.03 8.24
N THR A 69 3.69 5.36 8.24
CA THR A 69 3.04 6.12 9.30
C THR A 69 1.52 6.05 9.18
N PRO A 70 0.77 6.29 10.27
CA PRO A 70 -0.69 6.40 10.20
C PRO A 70 -1.17 7.48 9.22
N LYS A 71 -0.36 8.53 8.99
CA LYS A 71 -0.67 9.57 8.01
C LYS A 71 -0.69 9.01 6.59
N PHE A 72 0.29 8.18 6.21
CA PHE A 72 0.29 7.52 4.90
C PHE A 72 -1.00 6.74 4.69
N CYS A 73 -1.37 5.88 5.64
CA CYS A 73 -2.57 5.06 5.53
C CYS A 73 -3.83 5.92 5.37
N LYS A 74 -3.95 6.98 6.17
CA LYS A 74 -5.08 7.91 6.10
C LYS A 74 -5.17 8.61 4.74
N ASP A 75 -4.05 9.16 4.27
CA ASP A 75 -4.02 9.93 3.03
C ASP A 75 -4.23 9.01 1.81
N ALA A 76 -3.65 7.80 1.81
CA ALA A 76 -3.83 6.82 0.75
C ALA A 76 -5.30 6.36 0.63
N ILE A 77 -5.96 6.11 1.77
CA ILE A 77 -7.39 5.77 1.80
C ILE A 77 -8.22 6.93 1.25
N ALA A 78 -8.01 8.15 1.74
CA ALA A 78 -8.74 9.33 1.29
C ALA A 78 -8.55 9.59 -0.21
N LEU A 79 -7.31 9.41 -0.72
CA LEU A 79 -7.02 9.51 -2.14
C LEU A 79 -7.79 8.46 -2.95
N ALA A 80 -7.80 7.20 -2.52
CA ALA A 80 -8.51 6.13 -3.22
C ALA A 80 -10.03 6.37 -3.23
N GLU A 81 -10.61 6.80 -2.10
CA GLU A 81 -12.01 7.17 -2.01
C GLU A 81 -12.36 8.35 -2.92
N SER A 82 -11.51 9.39 -2.96
CA SER A 82 -11.73 10.55 -3.82
C SER A 82 -11.74 10.23 -5.31
N LYS A 83 -10.88 9.29 -5.75
CA LYS A 83 -10.81 8.82 -7.14
C LYS A 83 -12.00 7.94 -7.51
N ASN A 84 -12.56 7.21 -6.56
CA ASN A 84 -13.72 6.33 -6.71
C ASN A 84 -13.63 5.39 -7.94
N LYS A 85 -12.45 4.80 -8.16
CA LYS A 85 -12.15 3.90 -9.30
C LYS A 85 -12.15 2.42 -8.91
N TRP A 86 -12.89 2.07 -7.88
CA TRP A 86 -13.03 0.70 -7.42
C TRP A 86 -13.71 -0.18 -8.46
N THR A 87 -13.13 -1.37 -8.74
CA THR A 87 -13.68 -2.35 -9.68
C THR A 87 -13.61 -3.76 -9.10
N GLN A 88 -14.46 -4.66 -9.59
CA GLN A 88 -14.42 -6.09 -9.28
C GLN A 88 -14.01 -6.93 -10.50
N ASP A 89 -13.68 -6.31 -11.61
CA ASP A 89 -13.52 -6.97 -12.90
C ASP A 89 -12.12 -7.56 -13.12
N ARG A 90 -11.18 -7.33 -12.19
CA ARG A 90 -9.77 -7.69 -12.41
C ARG A 90 -9.43 -9.16 -12.12
N HIS A 91 -10.15 -9.78 -11.21
CA HIS A 91 -9.83 -11.12 -10.72
C HIS A 91 -11.01 -12.07 -10.93
N GLU A 92 -10.92 -12.93 -11.93
CA GLU A 92 -12.00 -13.87 -12.29
C GLU A 92 -12.27 -14.91 -11.19
N PHE A 93 -11.21 -15.46 -10.58
CA PHE A 93 -11.33 -16.58 -9.63
C PHE A 93 -11.40 -16.14 -8.16
N TYR A 94 -10.78 -15.01 -7.84
CA TYR A 94 -10.74 -14.43 -6.49
C TYR A 94 -11.07 -12.95 -6.57
N PRO A 95 -12.34 -12.62 -6.89
CA PRO A 95 -12.72 -11.23 -7.10
C PRO A 95 -12.46 -10.40 -5.84
N THR A 96 -11.82 -9.25 -6.03
CA THR A 96 -11.64 -8.22 -5.04
C THR A 96 -12.30 -6.93 -5.51
N ASN A 97 -12.79 -6.11 -4.61
CA ASN A 97 -13.15 -4.76 -4.96
C ASN A 97 -11.89 -3.89 -4.75
N ASP A 98 -11.21 -3.57 -5.83
CA ASP A 98 -9.88 -2.98 -5.77
C ASP A 98 -9.66 -1.85 -6.78
N VAL A 99 -8.58 -1.09 -6.56
CA VAL A 99 -8.08 -0.06 -7.46
C VAL A 99 -6.56 -0.19 -7.60
N LEU A 100 -6.04 -0.07 -8.82
CA LEU A 100 -4.60 -0.10 -9.08
C LEU A 100 -3.94 1.18 -8.58
N LEU A 101 -2.74 1.08 -7.98
CA LEU A 101 -1.97 2.27 -7.58
C LEU A 101 -1.61 3.20 -8.76
N PRO A 102 -1.35 2.71 -10.00
CA PRO A 102 -1.23 3.60 -11.16
C PRO A 102 -2.44 4.50 -11.39
N GLU A 103 -3.65 4.01 -11.15
CA GLU A 103 -4.89 4.81 -11.33
C GLU A 103 -5.04 5.90 -10.27
N LEU A 104 -4.39 5.73 -9.13
CA LEU A 104 -4.30 6.72 -8.05
C LEU A 104 -3.17 7.72 -8.27
N GLY A 105 -2.21 7.45 -9.18
CA GLY A 105 -0.97 8.22 -9.34
C GLY A 105 0.08 7.91 -8.27
N LEU A 106 -0.12 6.86 -7.46
CA LEU A 106 0.74 6.53 -6.32
C LEU A 106 1.81 5.47 -6.65
N ASN A 107 1.74 4.85 -7.84
CA ASN A 107 2.55 3.69 -8.16
C ASN A 107 4.07 3.97 -8.16
N ASP A 108 4.49 5.09 -8.74
CA ASP A 108 5.93 5.40 -8.87
C ASP A 108 6.54 5.71 -7.51
N ILE A 109 5.81 6.43 -6.66
CA ILE A 109 6.20 6.71 -5.28
C ILE A 109 6.29 5.41 -4.47
N TYR A 110 5.29 4.55 -4.61
CA TYR A 110 5.26 3.25 -3.94
C TYR A 110 6.43 2.37 -4.41
N ASN A 111 6.75 2.36 -5.69
CA ASN A 111 7.90 1.64 -6.23
C ASN A 111 9.23 2.16 -5.66
N LYS A 112 9.41 3.46 -5.44
CA LYS A 112 10.58 4.00 -4.72
C LYS A 112 10.69 3.42 -3.30
N VAL A 113 9.57 3.30 -2.57
CA VAL A 113 9.57 2.66 -1.25
C VAL A 113 9.94 1.19 -1.35
N LEU A 114 9.39 0.46 -2.33
CA LEU A 114 9.75 -0.93 -2.57
C LEU A 114 11.25 -1.08 -2.85
N ASP A 115 11.81 -0.25 -3.70
CA ASP A 115 13.21 -0.35 -4.12
C ASP A 115 14.19 0.06 -3.02
N GLU A 116 13.91 1.15 -2.30
CA GLU A 116 14.84 1.69 -1.31
C GLU A 116 14.73 1.00 0.07
N ILE A 117 13.57 0.46 0.41
CA ILE A 117 13.28 -0.04 1.75
C ILE A 117 12.92 -1.53 1.74
N VAL A 118 11.85 -1.89 1.03
CA VAL A 118 11.31 -3.24 1.11
C VAL A 118 12.26 -4.27 0.49
N ARG A 119 12.89 -3.93 -0.63
CA ARG A 119 13.86 -4.80 -1.29
C ARG A 119 15.07 -5.11 -0.40
N PRO A 120 15.81 -4.12 0.16
CA PRO A 120 16.92 -4.39 1.07
C PRO A 120 16.48 -5.17 2.31
N LEU A 121 15.33 -4.83 2.89
CA LEU A 121 14.76 -5.55 4.01
C LEU A 121 14.47 -7.01 3.65
N SER A 122 13.87 -7.26 2.49
CA SER A 122 13.58 -8.63 2.01
C SER A 122 14.85 -9.43 1.80
N ILE A 123 15.91 -8.84 1.23
CA ILE A 123 17.21 -9.48 1.08
C ILE A 123 17.76 -9.88 2.45
N HIS A 124 17.69 -8.99 3.43
CA HIS A 124 18.15 -9.24 4.80
C HIS A 124 17.37 -10.39 5.45
N LEU A 125 16.03 -10.35 5.42
CA LEU A 125 15.18 -11.33 6.10
C LEU A 125 15.28 -12.73 5.50
N TRP A 126 15.26 -12.87 4.17
CA TRP A 126 15.28 -14.16 3.50
C TRP A 126 16.65 -14.56 2.97
N LYS A 127 17.72 -13.80 3.29
CA LYS A 127 19.11 -14.07 2.88
C LYS A 127 19.24 -14.28 1.36
N LEU A 128 18.64 -13.39 0.59
CA LEU A 128 18.54 -13.48 -0.87
C LEU A 128 19.75 -12.87 -1.61
N GLU A 129 20.88 -12.76 -0.96
CA GLU A 129 22.10 -12.19 -1.52
C GLU A 129 22.49 -12.87 -2.85
N GLY A 130 22.90 -12.05 -3.82
CA GLY A 130 23.32 -12.54 -5.14
C GLY A 130 22.18 -12.93 -6.08
N LYS A 131 20.90 -12.75 -5.69
CA LYS A 131 19.77 -12.94 -6.61
C LYS A 131 19.43 -11.61 -7.30
N SER A 132 19.22 -11.67 -8.62
CA SER A 132 18.77 -10.50 -9.37
C SER A 132 17.30 -10.21 -9.08
N TRP A 133 17.02 -8.98 -8.68
CA TRP A 133 15.66 -8.45 -8.50
C TRP A 133 15.16 -7.68 -9.74
N ASP A 134 16.04 -7.47 -10.73
CA ASP A 134 15.77 -6.62 -11.88
C ASP A 134 14.73 -7.20 -12.85
N ALA A 135 14.38 -8.47 -12.68
CA ALA A 135 13.38 -9.17 -13.49
C ALA A 135 11.98 -9.24 -12.85
N PHE A 136 11.78 -8.66 -11.65
CA PHE A 136 10.50 -8.77 -10.98
C PHE A 136 9.55 -7.66 -11.42
N SER A 137 8.47 -8.05 -12.07
CA SER A 137 7.29 -7.21 -12.18
C SER A 137 6.50 -7.28 -10.88
N ASN A 138 5.95 -6.16 -10.45
CA ASN A 138 5.05 -6.07 -9.31
C ASN A 138 3.69 -5.56 -9.76
N GLU A 139 2.65 -6.00 -9.08
CA GLU A 139 1.30 -5.47 -9.21
C GLU A 139 0.90 -4.86 -7.88
N ASN A 140 0.63 -3.56 -7.89
CA ASN A 140 0.29 -2.79 -6.70
C ASN A 140 -1.16 -2.33 -6.78
N PHE A 141 -1.96 -2.68 -5.79
CA PHE A 141 -3.36 -2.29 -5.72
C PHE A 141 -3.84 -2.13 -4.27
N MET A 142 -4.90 -1.37 -4.09
CA MET A 142 -5.66 -1.30 -2.84
C MET A 142 -6.93 -2.10 -2.99
N ALA A 143 -7.26 -2.92 -1.98
CA ALA A 143 -8.52 -3.64 -1.91
C ALA A 143 -9.36 -3.13 -0.75
N ILE A 144 -10.67 -3.01 -0.97
CA ILE A 144 -11.65 -2.63 0.04
C ILE A 144 -12.55 -3.81 0.38
N TYR A 145 -12.69 -4.07 1.68
CA TYR A 145 -13.60 -5.08 2.21
C TYR A 145 -14.67 -4.41 3.06
N THR A 146 -15.93 -4.65 2.74
CA THR A 146 -17.08 -4.08 3.44
C THR A 146 -18.14 -5.12 3.66
N THR A 147 -18.93 -4.99 4.71
CA THR A 147 -19.99 -5.96 5.07
C THR A 147 -21.15 -6.00 4.07
N ASP A 148 -21.34 -4.92 3.32
CA ASP A 148 -22.41 -4.75 2.33
C ASP A 148 -21.98 -5.13 0.89
N ARG A 149 -20.70 -5.44 0.67
CA ARG A 149 -20.17 -5.86 -0.63
C ARG A 149 -19.38 -7.15 -0.47
N GLN A 150 -18.05 -7.07 -0.56
CA GLN A 150 -17.16 -8.19 -0.32
C GLN A 150 -16.59 -8.10 1.08
N SER A 151 -16.95 -9.03 1.95
CA SER A 151 -16.52 -9.03 3.35
C SER A 151 -15.24 -9.84 3.61
N HIS A 152 -14.84 -10.67 2.68
CA HIS A 152 -13.67 -11.54 2.81
C HIS A 152 -13.11 -11.95 1.45
N LEU A 153 -11.89 -12.45 1.46
CA LEU A 153 -11.26 -13.13 0.33
C LEU A 153 -11.10 -14.62 0.68
N SER A 154 -11.46 -15.49 -0.23
CA SER A 154 -11.27 -16.93 -0.05
C SER A 154 -9.78 -17.27 0.04
N LEU A 155 -9.45 -18.38 0.73
CA LEU A 155 -8.09 -18.88 0.81
C LEU A 155 -7.54 -19.13 -0.60
N HIS A 156 -6.37 -18.57 -0.89
CA HIS A 156 -5.73 -18.68 -2.19
C HIS A 156 -4.21 -18.59 -2.01
N HIS A 157 -3.49 -18.90 -3.09
CA HIS A 157 -2.06 -18.64 -3.19
C HIS A 157 -1.83 -17.45 -4.12
N ASP A 158 -1.05 -16.49 -3.66
CA ASP A 158 -0.54 -15.44 -4.52
C ASP A 158 0.44 -16.05 -5.53
N ARG A 159 0.41 -15.58 -6.78
CA ARG A 159 1.37 -16.00 -7.81
C ARG A 159 2.70 -15.26 -7.71
N SER A 160 2.93 -14.57 -6.63
CA SER A 160 4.14 -13.80 -6.34
C SER A 160 5.14 -14.62 -5.54
N HIS A 161 6.43 -14.33 -5.69
CA HIS A 161 7.48 -14.86 -4.82
C HIS A 161 7.48 -14.19 -3.44
N LEU A 162 7.09 -12.92 -3.39
CA LEU A 162 6.96 -12.11 -2.19
C LEU A 162 5.64 -11.35 -2.25
N THR A 163 4.90 -11.32 -1.15
CA THR A 163 3.68 -10.54 -1.00
C THR A 163 3.85 -9.59 0.17
N LEU A 164 3.63 -8.30 -0.08
CA LEU A 164 3.57 -7.26 0.96
C LEU A 164 2.12 -6.85 1.18
N VAL A 165 1.63 -7.08 2.39
CA VAL A 165 0.28 -6.68 2.81
C VAL A 165 0.39 -5.52 3.79
N ILE A 166 -0.28 -4.40 3.48
CA ILE A 166 -0.36 -3.22 4.35
C ILE A 166 -1.79 -3.11 4.88
N LYS A 167 -1.94 -3.03 6.21
CA LYS A 167 -3.25 -2.99 6.90
C LYS A 167 -3.42 -1.66 7.63
#